data_6bef601fa6cc5ca7e2709e824494cb7c
#
_entry.id   6bef601fa6cc5ca7e2709e824494cb7c
#
_cell.length_a   1.000
_cell.length_b   1.000
_cell.length_c   1.000
_cell.angle_alpha   90.00
_cell.angle_beta   90.00
_cell.angle_gamma   90.00
#
_symmetry.space_group_name_H-M   'P 1'
#
loop_
_entity.id
_entity.type
_entity.pdbx_description
1 polymer ?
#
loop_
_entity_poly.entity_id
_entity_poly.type
_entity_poly.pdbx_seq_one_letter_code
_entity_poly.pdbx_strand_id
1 'polypeptide(L)'
;MTPHILVAGTADTKGEELLFLAEMIHEAGGHPMIADLGIGKPSVAVDISNHDVAAYHSEALSLLGTNDRGPAVTAMGKAFAQFCSAYNSCDAAIGIGGGGGTSIVSAGFRAFPIGFPKLIVSTMTSGNIAPYVDISDIGMIYSVTDLAGLNRLSRRILRNAAFGIVGMARARKEEVQSRSVIGLSMFGVTTPCVTAIVEALKSEQECLVFHATGSGGRAMEKLVDSGMISTLIDVTTTEIADELCGGVLSAGPDRLDAVIRTGIPYIGSVGACDMVNFGSPETVPKKYKDRLFYHHNPQVTLMRTTKQECMAIGQFIGDKLNQCYGPIHILLPTKGVSMLDDVGRAFYDPEADEALFSALEARLKETDNRKCERLPFHINSPEFSEALIRVARPYLH
;
A
#
# COMPACT_ATOMS: atom_id res chain seq x y z
N MET A 1 -8.29 -17.05 25.46
CA MET A 1 -9.47 -16.15 25.35
C MET A 1 -10.23 -16.50 24.07
N THR A 2 -11.55 -16.36 24.07
CA THR A 2 -12.39 -16.52 22.88
C THR A 2 -12.17 -15.32 21.97
N PRO A 3 -11.75 -15.49 20.70
CA PRO A 3 -11.52 -14.35 19.81
C PRO A 3 -12.84 -13.71 19.36
N HIS A 4 -12.87 -12.38 19.32
CA HIS A 4 -13.98 -11.59 18.80
C HIS A 4 -13.83 -11.42 17.27
N ILE A 5 -14.85 -11.81 16.53
CA ILE A 5 -14.82 -11.82 15.05
C ILE A 5 -15.86 -10.85 14.51
N LEU A 6 -15.44 -9.81 13.80
CA LEU A 6 -16.35 -8.93 13.06
C LEU A 6 -16.87 -9.66 11.82
N VAL A 7 -18.19 -9.82 11.70
CA VAL A 7 -18.86 -10.47 10.56
C VAL A 7 -19.56 -9.40 9.73
N ALA A 8 -19.08 -9.09 8.54
CA ALA A 8 -19.54 -7.96 7.74
C ALA A 8 -20.26 -8.39 6.47
N GLY A 9 -21.39 -7.80 6.16
CA GLY A 9 -22.12 -8.04 4.91
C GLY A 9 -23.43 -7.28 4.84
N THR A 10 -24.16 -7.43 3.74
CA THR A 10 -25.42 -6.72 3.49
C THR A 10 -26.61 -7.53 4.03
N ALA A 11 -27.08 -7.23 5.23
CA ALA A 11 -28.13 -8.00 5.91
C ALA A 11 -29.53 -7.86 5.25
N ASP A 12 -29.72 -6.86 4.40
CA ASP A 12 -30.90 -6.71 3.56
C ASP A 12 -31.01 -7.78 2.44
N THR A 13 -29.87 -8.32 1.99
CA THR A 13 -29.82 -9.29 0.88
C THR A 13 -29.18 -10.63 1.24
N LYS A 14 -28.41 -10.71 2.31
CA LYS A 14 -27.62 -11.89 2.73
C LYS A 14 -27.74 -12.19 4.22
N GLY A 15 -28.91 -11.89 4.80
CA GLY A 15 -29.12 -12.08 6.24
C GLY A 15 -28.99 -13.54 6.68
N GLU A 16 -29.53 -14.50 5.93
CA GLU A 16 -29.43 -15.93 6.27
C GLU A 16 -27.97 -16.43 6.26
N GLU A 17 -27.19 -16.01 5.28
CA GLU A 17 -25.78 -16.37 5.16
C GLU A 17 -24.94 -15.76 6.29
N LEU A 18 -25.26 -14.51 6.70
CA LEU A 18 -24.59 -13.86 7.84
C LEU A 18 -24.89 -14.58 9.16
N LEU A 19 -26.16 -14.95 9.40
CA LEU A 19 -26.52 -15.73 10.60
C LEU A 19 -25.84 -17.09 10.61
N PHE A 20 -25.85 -17.80 9.47
CA PHE A 20 -25.16 -19.10 9.37
C PHE A 20 -23.66 -18.98 9.61
N LEU A 21 -23.02 -17.94 9.04
CA LEU A 21 -21.60 -17.69 9.25
C LEU A 21 -21.28 -17.42 10.71
N ALA A 22 -22.12 -16.60 11.39
CA ALA A 22 -22.00 -16.34 12.82
C ALA A 22 -22.15 -17.61 13.66
N GLU A 23 -23.13 -18.46 13.34
CA GLU A 23 -23.32 -19.75 13.99
C GLU A 23 -22.06 -20.64 13.86
N MET A 24 -21.47 -20.73 12.66
CA MET A 24 -20.25 -21.51 12.42
C MET A 24 -19.03 -20.94 13.12
N ILE A 25 -18.92 -19.62 13.26
CA ILE A 25 -17.86 -18.97 14.06
C ILE A 25 -18.03 -19.32 15.53
N HIS A 26 -19.25 -19.31 16.05
CA HIS A 26 -19.52 -19.70 17.42
C HIS A 26 -19.16 -21.20 17.64
N GLU A 27 -19.54 -22.09 16.72
CA GLU A 27 -19.17 -23.51 16.76
C GLU A 27 -17.64 -23.70 16.73
N ALA A 28 -16.91 -22.86 15.98
CA ALA A 28 -15.45 -22.86 15.94
C ALA A 28 -14.80 -22.31 17.22
N GLY A 29 -15.60 -21.79 18.17
CA GLY A 29 -15.14 -21.22 19.43
C GLY A 29 -14.69 -19.76 19.33
N GLY A 30 -15.24 -18.99 18.39
CA GLY A 30 -15.15 -17.54 18.29
C GLY A 30 -16.41 -16.85 18.84
N HIS A 31 -16.35 -15.54 19.04
CA HIS A 31 -17.47 -14.69 19.39
C HIS A 31 -17.80 -13.78 18.19
N PRO A 32 -18.85 -14.09 17.38
CA PRO A 32 -19.20 -13.28 16.22
C PRO A 32 -19.92 -12.00 16.63
N MET A 33 -19.69 -10.92 15.85
CA MET A 33 -20.45 -9.66 15.90
C MET A 33 -20.84 -9.27 14.47
N ILE A 34 -22.12 -9.28 14.16
CA ILE A 34 -22.65 -9.02 12.83
C ILE A 34 -22.80 -7.51 12.62
N ALA A 35 -22.07 -6.96 11.63
CA ALA A 35 -22.22 -5.60 11.15
C ALA A 35 -22.98 -5.60 9.81
N ASP A 36 -24.10 -4.89 9.78
CA ASP A 36 -24.87 -4.69 8.55
C ASP A 36 -24.27 -3.57 7.70
N LEU A 37 -24.00 -3.88 6.47
CA LEU A 37 -23.51 -2.94 5.43
C LEU A 37 -24.57 -2.73 4.34
N GLY A 38 -25.79 -3.22 4.54
CA GLY A 38 -26.90 -3.04 3.62
C GLY A 38 -27.35 -1.59 3.52
N ILE A 39 -27.79 -1.18 2.35
CA ILE A 39 -28.37 0.15 2.12
C ILE A 39 -29.89 0.16 2.33
N GLY A 40 -30.49 -1.01 2.47
CA GLY A 40 -31.89 -1.25 2.74
C GLY A 40 -32.15 -1.67 4.19
N LYS A 41 -33.40 -2.12 4.44
CA LYS A 41 -33.79 -2.65 5.77
C LYS A 41 -33.21 -4.05 5.97
N PRO A 42 -32.52 -4.34 7.08
CA PRO A 42 -32.01 -5.69 7.35
C PRO A 42 -33.14 -6.71 7.46
N SER A 43 -32.92 -7.92 6.97
CA SER A 43 -33.84 -9.06 7.04
C SER A 43 -33.68 -9.90 8.31
N VAL A 44 -32.62 -9.67 9.06
CA VAL A 44 -32.26 -10.40 10.29
C VAL A 44 -31.78 -9.43 11.37
N ALA A 45 -31.71 -9.90 12.63
CA ALA A 45 -31.11 -9.15 13.73
C ALA A 45 -29.59 -9.04 13.52
N VAL A 46 -29.04 -7.88 13.83
CA VAL A 46 -27.61 -7.56 13.71
C VAL A 46 -27.13 -6.87 14.99
N ASP A 47 -25.84 -6.98 15.30
CA ASP A 47 -25.23 -6.35 16.48
C ASP A 47 -24.89 -4.87 16.22
N ILE A 48 -24.44 -4.57 15.00
CA ILE A 48 -24.09 -3.22 14.54
C ILE A 48 -24.95 -2.92 13.33
N SER A 49 -25.80 -1.91 13.43
CA SER A 49 -26.73 -1.56 12.35
C SER A 49 -26.03 -0.83 11.22
N ASN A 50 -26.63 -0.85 10.02
CA ASN A 50 -26.15 -0.06 8.89
C ASN A 50 -26.19 1.47 9.16
N HIS A 51 -27.09 1.94 10.03
CA HIS A 51 -27.10 3.32 10.51
C HIS A 51 -25.87 3.64 11.37
N ASP A 52 -25.46 2.73 12.27
CA ASP A 52 -24.27 2.92 13.09
C ASP A 52 -23.02 3.00 12.22
N VAL A 53 -22.90 2.15 11.20
CA VAL A 53 -21.79 2.22 10.22
C VAL A 53 -21.87 3.48 9.37
N ALA A 54 -23.05 3.80 8.82
CA ALA A 54 -23.23 4.97 7.95
C ALA A 54 -22.96 6.30 8.68
N ALA A 55 -23.13 6.36 10.00
CA ALA A 55 -22.85 7.55 10.81
C ALA A 55 -21.39 8.02 10.73
N TYR A 56 -20.47 7.16 10.32
CA TYR A 56 -19.08 7.53 10.10
C TYR A 56 -18.83 8.37 8.83
N HIS A 57 -19.85 8.49 7.93
CA HIS A 57 -19.72 9.29 6.72
C HIS A 57 -21.04 9.94 6.35
N SER A 58 -21.09 11.27 6.32
CA SER A 58 -22.34 12.04 6.15
C SER A 58 -23.13 11.69 4.89
N GLU A 59 -22.44 11.45 3.77
CA GLU A 59 -23.04 11.04 2.51
C GLU A 59 -23.68 9.64 2.63
N ALA A 60 -23.05 8.70 3.33
CA ALA A 60 -23.60 7.35 3.53
C ALA A 60 -24.90 7.40 4.31
N LEU A 61 -24.94 8.19 5.38
CA LEU A 61 -26.14 8.33 6.20
C LEU A 61 -27.32 8.93 5.39
N SER A 62 -27.05 9.89 4.51
CA SER A 62 -28.08 10.53 3.67
C SER A 62 -28.61 9.65 2.55
N LEU A 63 -27.84 8.65 2.11
CA LEU A 63 -28.17 7.75 1.00
C LEU A 63 -28.81 6.43 1.47
N LEU A 64 -28.89 6.16 2.77
CA LEU A 64 -29.61 5.00 3.28
C LEU A 64 -31.09 5.01 2.89
N GLY A 65 -31.59 3.88 2.38
CA GLY A 65 -32.97 3.73 1.96
C GLY A 65 -33.31 4.42 0.63
N THR A 66 -32.34 5.01 -0.06
CA THR A 66 -32.55 5.61 -1.39
C THR A 66 -32.51 4.55 -2.49
N ASN A 67 -33.07 4.86 -3.66
CA ASN A 67 -33.01 3.98 -4.84
C ASN A 67 -31.71 4.14 -5.65
N ASP A 68 -30.82 5.06 -5.28
CA ASP A 68 -29.56 5.30 -5.99
C ASP A 68 -28.46 4.37 -5.46
N ARG A 69 -28.47 3.13 -5.94
CA ARG A 69 -27.62 2.05 -5.43
C ARG A 69 -26.12 2.31 -5.59
N GLY A 70 -25.66 2.87 -6.70
CA GLY A 70 -24.24 3.06 -6.99
C GLY A 70 -23.54 4.01 -5.98
N PRO A 71 -24.01 5.26 -5.88
CA PRO A 71 -23.55 6.21 -4.87
C PRO A 71 -23.69 5.70 -3.44
N ALA A 72 -24.82 5.05 -3.09
CA ALA A 72 -25.04 4.53 -1.74
C ALA A 72 -24.02 3.43 -1.35
N VAL A 73 -23.71 2.49 -2.26
CA VAL A 73 -22.67 1.46 -2.06
C VAL A 73 -21.30 2.10 -1.90
N THR A 74 -20.98 3.10 -2.70
CA THR A 74 -19.70 3.82 -2.61
C THR A 74 -19.55 4.57 -1.29
N ALA A 75 -20.59 5.29 -0.88
CA ALA A 75 -20.60 6.03 0.38
C ALA A 75 -20.54 5.11 1.59
N MET A 76 -21.30 4.00 1.58
CA MET A 76 -21.23 2.97 2.64
C MET A 76 -19.83 2.34 2.72
N GLY A 77 -19.14 2.13 1.59
CA GLY A 77 -17.74 1.67 1.59
C GLY A 77 -16.80 2.64 2.30
N LYS A 78 -16.95 3.95 2.07
CA LYS A 78 -16.20 4.99 2.78
C LYS A 78 -16.51 5.01 4.28
N ALA A 79 -17.80 4.91 4.63
CA ALA A 79 -18.24 4.87 6.02
C ALA A 79 -17.66 3.64 6.74
N PHE A 80 -17.71 2.47 6.12
CA PHE A 80 -17.18 1.25 6.70
C PHE A 80 -15.65 1.28 6.83
N ALA A 81 -14.95 1.94 5.93
CA ALA A 81 -13.50 2.16 6.08
C ALA A 81 -13.18 3.03 7.32
N GLN A 82 -13.91 4.11 7.53
CA GLN A 82 -13.77 4.95 8.72
C GLN A 82 -14.17 4.22 10.01
N PHE A 83 -15.25 3.44 9.96
CA PHE A 83 -15.65 2.56 11.05
C PHE A 83 -14.53 1.58 11.42
N CYS A 84 -13.98 0.83 10.45
CA CYS A 84 -12.92 -0.15 10.68
C CYS A 84 -11.63 0.49 11.24
N SER A 85 -11.29 1.71 10.80
CA SER A 85 -10.13 2.45 11.33
C SER A 85 -10.28 2.81 12.82
N ALA A 86 -11.51 3.03 13.29
CA ALA A 86 -11.82 3.37 14.67
C ALA A 86 -12.17 2.14 15.55
N TYR A 87 -12.44 0.99 14.93
CA TYR A 87 -12.98 -0.18 15.60
C TYR A 87 -11.89 -1.13 16.10
N ASN A 88 -11.62 -1.09 17.40
CA ASN A 88 -10.56 -1.85 18.06
C ASN A 88 -11.06 -3.07 18.85
N SER A 89 -12.36 -3.43 18.73
CA SER A 89 -13.00 -4.44 19.58
C SER A 89 -13.08 -5.82 18.92
N CYS A 90 -12.25 -6.13 17.90
CA CYS A 90 -12.19 -7.45 17.29
C CYS A 90 -10.76 -7.95 17.08
N ASP A 91 -10.60 -9.27 17.11
CA ASP A 91 -9.33 -9.97 16.87
C ASP A 91 -9.13 -10.36 15.39
N ALA A 92 -10.23 -10.42 14.63
CA ALA A 92 -10.26 -10.73 13.21
C ALA A 92 -11.57 -10.26 12.55
N ALA A 93 -11.60 -10.20 11.22
CA ALA A 93 -12.77 -9.82 10.45
C ALA A 93 -13.03 -10.79 9.30
N ILE A 94 -14.31 -11.12 9.07
CA ILE A 94 -14.75 -11.89 7.91
C ILE A 94 -15.94 -11.22 7.26
N GLY A 95 -15.93 -11.17 5.92
CA GLY A 95 -17.03 -10.59 5.18
C GLY A 95 -17.56 -11.50 4.09
N ILE A 96 -18.81 -11.27 3.68
CA ILE A 96 -19.43 -11.96 2.55
C ILE A 96 -20.03 -10.97 1.56
N GLY A 97 -19.97 -11.29 0.26
CA GLY A 97 -20.58 -10.41 -0.75
C GLY A 97 -20.61 -10.97 -2.16
N GLY A 98 -21.58 -10.49 -2.92
CA GLY A 98 -21.52 -10.38 -4.38
C GLY A 98 -20.78 -9.10 -4.76
N GLY A 99 -20.92 -8.59 -6.00
CA GLY A 99 -20.17 -7.42 -6.48
C GLY A 99 -20.22 -6.20 -5.56
N GLY A 100 -21.42 -5.70 -5.22
CA GLY A 100 -21.58 -4.52 -4.36
C GLY A 100 -21.16 -4.77 -2.92
N GLY A 101 -21.58 -5.92 -2.32
CA GLY A 101 -21.16 -6.28 -0.95
C GLY A 101 -19.66 -6.43 -0.81
N THR A 102 -19.00 -7.09 -1.78
CA THR A 102 -17.54 -7.22 -1.79
C THR A 102 -16.84 -5.86 -1.86
N SER A 103 -17.36 -4.91 -2.65
CA SER A 103 -16.81 -3.56 -2.73
C SER A 103 -16.86 -2.82 -1.39
N ILE A 104 -17.98 -2.92 -0.66
CA ILE A 104 -18.12 -2.29 0.66
C ILE A 104 -17.19 -2.96 1.67
N VAL A 105 -17.27 -4.30 1.78
CA VAL A 105 -16.47 -5.08 2.74
C VAL A 105 -14.98 -4.85 2.53
N SER A 106 -14.51 -4.92 1.28
CA SER A 106 -13.09 -4.74 0.97
C SER A 106 -12.59 -3.32 1.28
N ALA A 107 -13.43 -2.30 1.07
CA ALA A 107 -13.10 -0.93 1.45
C ALA A 107 -12.80 -0.80 2.96
N GLY A 108 -13.67 -1.40 3.80
CA GLY A 108 -13.43 -1.44 5.26
C GLY A 108 -12.21 -2.28 5.63
N PHE A 109 -12.08 -3.45 5.05
CA PHE A 109 -10.98 -4.37 5.42
C PHE A 109 -9.60 -3.87 5.01
N ARG A 110 -9.51 -3.04 3.97
CA ARG A 110 -8.27 -2.34 3.65
C ARG A 110 -7.84 -1.32 4.70
N ALA A 111 -8.76 -0.85 5.55
CA ALA A 111 -8.44 0.07 6.64
C ALA A 111 -7.80 -0.61 7.86
N PHE A 112 -7.98 -1.93 8.03
CA PHE A 112 -7.26 -2.68 9.06
C PHE A 112 -5.77 -2.77 8.76
N PRO A 113 -4.91 -2.85 9.79
CA PRO A 113 -3.47 -3.02 9.62
C PRO A 113 -3.11 -4.27 8.82
N ILE A 114 -1.93 -4.27 8.19
CA ILE A 114 -1.31 -5.47 7.64
C ILE A 114 -1.04 -6.43 8.81
N GLY A 115 -1.23 -7.73 8.58
CA GLY A 115 -1.12 -8.77 9.62
C GLY A 115 -2.38 -8.94 10.49
N PHE A 116 -3.37 -8.03 10.41
CA PHE A 116 -4.67 -8.26 11.04
C PHE A 116 -5.44 -9.31 10.23
N PRO A 117 -5.94 -10.41 10.87
CA PRO A 117 -6.64 -11.48 10.17
C PRO A 117 -7.93 -11.01 9.49
N LYS A 118 -8.02 -11.12 8.16
CA LYS A 118 -9.18 -10.70 7.36
C LYS A 118 -9.45 -11.64 6.19
N LEU A 119 -10.69 -12.11 6.09
CA LEU A 119 -11.17 -12.97 5.02
C LEU A 119 -12.42 -12.39 4.35
N ILE A 120 -12.56 -12.59 3.04
CA ILE A 120 -13.80 -12.29 2.32
C ILE A 120 -14.22 -13.52 1.52
N VAL A 121 -15.44 -14.02 1.73
CA VAL A 121 -16.07 -15.01 0.85
C VAL A 121 -16.88 -14.27 -0.22
N SER A 122 -16.51 -14.44 -1.48
CA SER A 122 -17.06 -13.59 -2.55
C SER A 122 -17.27 -14.35 -3.86
N THR A 123 -18.30 -13.96 -4.58
CA THR A 123 -18.53 -14.37 -5.98
C THR A 123 -17.52 -13.74 -6.94
N MET A 124 -16.87 -12.64 -6.54
CA MET A 124 -15.93 -11.88 -7.38
C MET A 124 -14.52 -12.48 -7.42
N THR A 125 -14.22 -13.46 -6.58
CA THR A 125 -12.87 -14.04 -6.43
C THR A 125 -12.40 -14.83 -7.66
N SER A 126 -13.29 -15.20 -8.58
CA SER A 126 -12.93 -15.85 -9.85
C SER A 126 -12.36 -14.90 -10.91
N GLY A 127 -12.41 -13.57 -10.68
CA GLY A 127 -11.96 -12.56 -11.61
C GLY A 127 -10.76 -11.76 -11.11
N ASN A 128 -10.65 -10.51 -11.58
CA ASN A 128 -9.63 -9.58 -11.11
C ASN A 128 -9.95 -9.10 -9.70
N ILE A 129 -9.15 -9.54 -8.72
CA ILE A 129 -9.31 -9.18 -7.30
C ILE A 129 -8.51 -7.94 -6.90
N ALA A 130 -7.60 -7.43 -7.73
CA ALA A 130 -6.74 -6.30 -7.40
C ALA A 130 -7.52 -5.06 -6.89
N PRO A 131 -8.67 -4.66 -7.47
CA PRO A 131 -9.43 -3.53 -6.95
C PRO A 131 -10.01 -3.73 -5.53
N TYR A 132 -10.15 -4.98 -5.09
CA TYR A 132 -10.69 -5.32 -3.77
C TYR A 132 -9.59 -5.41 -2.71
N VAL A 133 -8.52 -6.15 -3.00
CA VAL A 133 -7.44 -6.38 -2.04
C VAL A 133 -6.43 -5.24 -2.02
N ASP A 134 -6.21 -4.61 -3.17
CA ASP A 134 -5.22 -3.55 -3.34
C ASP A 134 -3.84 -3.99 -2.80
N ILE A 135 -3.25 -3.24 -1.88
CA ILE A 135 -2.00 -3.57 -1.16
C ILE A 135 -2.23 -4.25 0.19
N SER A 136 -3.47 -4.68 0.48
CA SER A 136 -3.82 -5.30 1.77
C SER A 136 -3.74 -6.82 1.68
N ASP A 137 -3.35 -7.46 2.78
CA ASP A 137 -3.26 -8.92 2.95
C ASP A 137 -4.63 -9.57 3.19
N ILE A 138 -5.67 -9.15 2.46
CA ILE A 138 -7.02 -9.72 2.54
C ILE A 138 -7.02 -11.09 1.88
N GLY A 139 -7.34 -12.15 2.64
CA GLY A 139 -7.62 -13.46 2.08
C GLY A 139 -8.99 -13.47 1.38
N MET A 140 -9.05 -13.99 0.14
CA MET A 140 -10.32 -14.11 -0.58
C MET A 140 -10.64 -15.56 -0.89
N ILE A 141 -11.85 -15.99 -0.53
CA ILE A 141 -12.37 -17.35 -0.79
C ILE A 141 -13.48 -17.24 -1.84
N TYR A 142 -13.34 -18.02 -2.94
CA TYR A 142 -14.37 -18.07 -3.97
C TYR A 142 -15.59 -18.85 -3.47
N SER A 143 -16.77 -18.22 -3.56
CA SER A 143 -18.03 -18.86 -3.16
C SER A 143 -18.50 -19.97 -4.10
N VAL A 144 -17.91 -20.05 -5.30
CA VAL A 144 -18.21 -20.97 -6.40
C VAL A 144 -19.62 -20.80 -6.97
N THR A 145 -20.63 -20.75 -6.11
CA THR A 145 -22.01 -20.38 -6.47
C THR A 145 -22.32 -18.97 -6.01
N ASP A 146 -23.40 -18.40 -6.51
CA ASP A 146 -23.91 -17.16 -5.94
C ASP A 146 -24.29 -17.39 -4.46
N LEU A 147 -24.12 -16.34 -3.66
CA LEU A 147 -24.54 -16.28 -2.28
C LEU A 147 -25.97 -15.74 -2.20
N ALA A 148 -26.91 -16.48 -2.74
CA ALA A 148 -28.34 -16.15 -2.78
C ALA A 148 -29.14 -17.30 -2.13
N GLY A 149 -29.18 -17.30 -0.79
CA GLY A 149 -29.70 -18.40 0.02
C GLY A 149 -28.67 -19.49 0.31
N LEU A 150 -28.94 -20.25 1.36
CA LEU A 150 -28.05 -21.32 1.84
C LEU A 150 -28.34 -22.63 1.08
N ASN A 151 -27.32 -23.15 0.41
CA ASN A 151 -27.33 -24.46 -0.23
C ASN A 151 -26.19 -25.34 0.32
N ARG A 152 -26.14 -26.61 -0.10
CA ARG A 152 -25.13 -27.56 0.38
C ARG A 152 -23.68 -27.08 0.18
N LEU A 153 -23.40 -26.39 -0.93
CA LEU A 153 -22.06 -25.92 -1.25
C LEU A 153 -21.72 -24.64 -0.47
N SER A 154 -22.62 -23.64 -0.48
CA SER A 154 -22.40 -22.40 0.27
C SER A 154 -22.22 -22.65 1.77
N ARG A 155 -23.02 -23.56 2.36
CA ARG A 155 -22.83 -23.98 3.76
C ARG A 155 -21.44 -24.54 4.01
N ARG A 156 -20.91 -25.38 3.12
CA ARG A 156 -19.58 -25.95 3.29
C ARG A 156 -18.48 -24.92 3.19
N ILE A 157 -18.58 -23.99 2.22
CA ILE A 157 -17.58 -22.93 2.02
C ILE A 157 -17.60 -21.94 3.19
N LEU A 158 -18.79 -21.48 3.63
CA LEU A 158 -18.93 -20.58 4.76
C LEU A 158 -18.44 -21.22 6.07
N ARG A 159 -18.72 -22.51 6.29
CA ARG A 159 -18.17 -23.24 7.44
C ARG A 159 -16.64 -23.27 7.41
N ASN A 160 -16.03 -23.62 6.28
CA ASN A 160 -14.58 -23.63 6.15
C ASN A 160 -13.97 -22.25 6.42
N ALA A 161 -14.59 -21.17 5.90
CA ALA A 161 -14.15 -19.82 6.12
C ALA A 161 -14.27 -19.39 7.61
N ALA A 162 -15.36 -19.78 8.29
CA ALA A 162 -15.56 -19.53 9.72
C ALA A 162 -14.46 -20.18 10.58
N PHE A 163 -14.17 -21.46 10.35
CA PHE A 163 -13.10 -22.15 11.07
C PHE A 163 -11.73 -21.56 10.75
N GLY A 164 -11.52 -21.18 9.49
CA GLY A 164 -10.29 -20.51 9.03
C GLY A 164 -10.03 -19.19 9.76
N ILE A 165 -11.01 -18.28 9.81
CA ILE A 165 -10.83 -16.97 10.45
C ILE A 165 -10.62 -17.08 11.97
N VAL A 166 -11.31 -18.01 12.64
CA VAL A 166 -11.11 -18.26 14.08
C VAL A 166 -9.71 -18.82 14.34
N GLY A 167 -9.19 -19.71 13.43
CA GLY A 167 -7.81 -20.20 13.48
C GLY A 167 -6.79 -19.06 13.33
N MET A 168 -6.98 -18.18 12.34
CA MET A 168 -6.14 -17.02 12.12
C MET A 168 -6.13 -16.07 13.31
N ALA A 169 -7.29 -15.80 13.93
CA ALA A 169 -7.40 -14.96 15.11
C ALA A 169 -6.64 -15.52 16.33
N ARG A 170 -6.59 -16.86 16.46
CA ARG A 170 -5.81 -17.51 17.53
C ARG A 170 -4.31 -17.43 17.31
N ALA A 171 -3.86 -17.56 16.06
CA ALA A 171 -2.45 -17.52 15.70
C ALA A 171 -1.81 -16.14 15.94
N ARG A 172 -2.61 -15.04 15.96
CA ARG A 172 -2.12 -13.67 16.18
C ARG A 172 -1.48 -13.42 17.55
N LYS A 173 -1.63 -14.33 18.50
CA LYS A 173 -1.16 -14.16 19.89
C LYS A 173 0.32 -14.43 20.13
N GLU A 174 1.08 -14.86 19.12
CA GLU A 174 2.52 -15.00 19.22
C GLU A 174 3.17 -13.62 19.04
N GLU A 175 3.57 -13.00 20.16
CA GLU A 175 4.44 -11.83 20.14
C GLU A 175 5.84 -12.27 19.65
N VAL A 176 6.10 -12.02 18.38
CA VAL A 176 7.48 -12.03 17.88
C VAL A 176 8.19 -10.86 18.54
N GLN A 177 9.30 -11.11 19.26
CA GLN A 177 10.17 -10.03 19.80
C GLN A 177 10.51 -9.11 18.61
N SER A 178 9.95 -7.91 18.59
CA SER A 178 10.13 -6.98 17.49
C SER A 178 11.52 -6.34 17.58
N ARG A 179 12.41 -6.73 16.68
CA ARG A 179 13.52 -5.86 16.31
C ARG A 179 12.95 -4.61 15.63
N SER A 180 13.66 -3.51 15.71
CA SER A 180 13.32 -2.34 14.91
C SER A 180 13.31 -2.71 13.42
N VAL A 181 12.24 -2.34 12.71
CA VAL A 181 12.03 -2.70 11.31
C VAL A 181 12.36 -1.51 10.42
N ILE A 182 13.20 -1.74 9.44
CA ILE A 182 13.59 -0.74 8.43
C ILE A 182 12.88 -1.08 7.12
N GLY A 183 12.22 -0.09 6.52
CA GLY A 183 11.72 -0.19 5.16
C GLY A 183 12.76 0.30 4.15
N LEU A 184 12.93 -0.45 3.05
CA LEU A 184 13.81 -0.06 1.94
C LEU A 184 13.05 -0.15 0.62
N SER A 185 13.14 0.89 -0.21
CA SER A 185 12.66 0.84 -1.59
C SER A 185 13.76 0.36 -2.53
N MET A 186 13.42 -0.50 -3.48
CA MET A 186 14.33 -1.09 -4.46
C MET A 186 13.70 -1.14 -5.84
N PHE A 187 14.51 -0.95 -6.86
CA PHE A 187 14.17 -1.29 -8.24
C PHE A 187 15.31 -2.08 -8.88
N GLY A 188 15.07 -2.80 -9.98
CA GLY A 188 16.09 -3.64 -10.60
C GLY A 188 17.44 -2.93 -10.85
N VAL A 189 17.39 -1.65 -11.19
CA VAL A 189 18.56 -0.81 -11.51
C VAL A 189 19.25 -0.18 -10.28
N THR A 190 18.72 -0.37 -9.06
CA THR A 190 19.32 0.07 -7.78
C THR A 190 19.58 -1.11 -6.83
N THR A 191 19.35 -2.34 -7.28
CA THR A 191 19.51 -3.57 -6.48
C THR A 191 20.86 -3.69 -5.79
N PRO A 192 22.02 -3.38 -6.44
CA PRO A 192 23.32 -3.48 -5.76
C PRO A 192 23.40 -2.64 -4.48
N CYS A 193 22.94 -1.39 -4.53
CA CYS A 193 22.93 -0.51 -3.36
C CYS A 193 22.10 -1.10 -2.22
N VAL A 194 20.85 -1.48 -2.51
CA VAL A 194 19.91 -1.98 -1.48
C VAL A 194 20.39 -3.32 -0.90
N THR A 195 20.94 -4.22 -1.73
CA THR A 195 21.51 -5.47 -1.26
C THR A 195 22.68 -5.23 -0.31
N ALA A 196 23.57 -4.28 -0.61
CA ALA A 196 24.68 -3.93 0.27
C ALA A 196 24.20 -3.40 1.63
N ILE A 197 23.15 -2.55 1.63
CA ILE A 197 22.53 -2.03 2.87
C ILE A 197 21.94 -3.17 3.71
N VAL A 198 21.15 -4.06 3.09
CA VAL A 198 20.53 -5.20 3.78
C VAL A 198 21.59 -6.12 4.37
N GLU A 199 22.62 -6.49 3.62
CA GLU A 199 23.71 -7.34 4.11
C GLU A 199 24.43 -6.72 5.31
N ALA A 200 24.64 -5.41 5.33
CA ALA A 200 25.28 -4.72 6.43
C ALA A 200 24.42 -4.61 7.70
N LEU A 201 23.08 -4.57 7.55
CA LEU A 201 22.17 -4.31 8.67
C LEU A 201 21.42 -5.54 9.18
N LYS A 202 21.31 -6.63 8.40
CA LYS A 202 20.49 -7.81 8.72
C LYS A 202 20.79 -8.49 10.05
N SER A 203 21.99 -8.33 10.60
CA SER A 203 22.35 -8.89 11.91
C SER A 203 21.77 -8.09 13.09
N GLU A 204 21.50 -6.80 12.87
CA GLU A 204 21.05 -5.85 13.89
C GLU A 204 19.58 -5.47 13.75
N GLN A 205 19.07 -5.45 12.50
CA GLN A 205 17.77 -4.94 12.14
C GLN A 205 16.99 -5.91 11.27
N GLU A 206 15.67 -5.85 11.33
CA GLU A 206 14.80 -6.48 10.33
C GLU A 206 14.62 -5.54 9.13
N CYS A 207 15.05 -5.98 7.95
CA CYS A 207 15.00 -5.17 6.72
C CYS A 207 13.88 -5.67 5.81
N LEU A 208 12.84 -4.85 5.60
CA LEU A 208 11.77 -5.09 4.66
C LEU A 208 12.03 -4.36 3.35
N VAL A 209 12.25 -5.11 2.28
CA VAL A 209 12.54 -4.54 0.95
C VAL A 209 11.28 -4.53 0.10
N PHE A 210 10.93 -3.36 -0.43
CA PHE A 210 9.76 -3.13 -1.28
C PHE A 210 10.21 -2.79 -2.70
N HIS A 211 9.66 -3.51 -3.68
CA HIS A 211 9.95 -3.24 -5.06
C HIS A 211 9.16 -2.03 -5.54
N ALA A 212 9.87 -0.94 -5.91
CA ALA A 212 9.30 0.34 -6.31
C ALA A 212 8.56 0.25 -7.66
N THR A 213 7.40 -0.41 -7.65
CA THR A 213 6.54 -0.68 -8.80
C THR A 213 5.10 -0.18 -8.60
N GLY A 214 4.94 0.90 -7.85
CA GLY A 214 3.66 1.49 -7.47
C GLY A 214 3.04 0.81 -6.26
N SER A 215 2.76 -0.48 -6.36
CA SER A 215 2.23 -1.27 -5.23
C SER A 215 3.23 -1.40 -4.07
N GLY A 216 4.53 -1.50 -4.38
CA GLY A 216 5.58 -1.63 -3.36
C GLY A 216 5.75 -0.38 -2.51
N GLY A 217 5.84 0.80 -3.11
CA GLY A 217 5.90 2.06 -2.37
C GLY A 217 4.65 2.28 -1.51
N ARG A 218 3.47 1.99 -2.06
CA ARG A 218 2.20 2.08 -1.31
C ARG A 218 2.14 1.09 -0.14
N ALA A 219 2.63 -0.14 -0.32
CA ALA A 219 2.70 -1.14 0.75
C ALA A 219 3.68 -0.72 1.86
N MET A 220 4.85 -0.20 1.47
CA MET A 220 5.84 0.36 2.38
C MET A 220 5.24 1.48 3.25
N GLU A 221 4.58 2.44 2.62
CA GLU A 221 3.94 3.56 3.33
C GLU A 221 2.80 3.11 4.23
N LYS A 222 2.02 2.09 3.83
CA LYS A 222 0.99 1.53 4.72
C LYS A 222 1.58 0.87 5.97
N LEU A 223 2.74 0.24 5.88
CA LEU A 223 3.43 -0.32 7.04
C LEU A 223 4.03 0.78 7.93
N VAL A 224 4.45 1.89 7.35
CA VAL A 224 4.83 3.11 8.11
C VAL A 224 3.64 3.65 8.88
N ASP A 225 2.49 3.86 8.23
CA ASP A 225 1.26 4.34 8.87
C ASP A 225 0.76 3.42 9.99
N SER A 226 1.02 2.12 9.89
CA SER A 226 0.64 1.13 10.91
C SER A 226 1.66 1.01 12.05
N GLY A 227 2.76 1.78 12.02
CA GLY A 227 3.82 1.73 13.02
C GLY A 227 4.69 0.47 12.97
N MET A 228 4.59 -0.33 11.90
CA MET A 228 5.40 -1.54 11.72
C MET A 228 6.81 -1.23 11.21
N ILE A 229 7.00 -0.12 10.52
CA ILE A 229 8.30 0.39 10.08
C ILE A 229 8.64 1.63 10.89
N SER A 230 9.80 1.64 11.51
CA SER A 230 10.28 2.73 12.38
C SER A 230 11.24 3.69 11.68
N THR A 231 11.86 3.27 10.58
CA THR A 231 12.82 4.07 9.80
C THR A 231 12.74 3.69 8.32
N LEU A 232 12.81 4.67 7.42
CA LEU A 232 12.89 4.42 5.98
C LEU A 232 14.28 4.74 5.43
N ILE A 233 14.81 3.81 4.62
CA ILE A 233 15.94 4.05 3.71
C ILE A 233 15.39 3.94 2.28
N ASP A 234 14.86 5.06 1.78
CA ASP A 234 14.13 5.15 0.51
C ASP A 234 15.11 5.45 -0.63
N VAL A 235 15.83 4.42 -1.08
CA VAL A 235 16.86 4.54 -2.12
C VAL A 235 16.26 4.89 -3.48
N THR A 236 15.03 4.40 -3.76
CA THR A 236 14.45 4.35 -5.10
C THR A 236 13.10 5.02 -5.15
N THR A 237 13.03 6.17 -5.81
CA THR A 237 11.83 7.01 -5.91
C THR A 237 11.29 7.13 -7.33
N THR A 238 11.60 6.17 -8.21
CA THR A 238 11.13 6.10 -9.62
C THR A 238 9.61 6.19 -9.76
N GLU A 239 8.85 5.74 -8.75
CA GLU A 239 7.39 5.81 -8.70
C GLU A 239 6.86 7.26 -8.82
N ILE A 240 7.67 8.25 -8.41
CA ILE A 240 7.36 9.68 -8.55
C ILE A 240 7.56 10.13 -10.00
N ALA A 241 8.57 9.61 -10.70
CA ALA A 241 8.74 9.86 -12.13
C ALA A 241 7.56 9.30 -12.93
N ASP A 242 7.11 8.10 -12.58
CA ASP A 242 5.93 7.48 -13.20
C ASP A 242 4.64 8.29 -12.92
N GLU A 243 4.44 8.77 -11.70
CA GLU A 243 3.28 9.61 -11.36
C GLU A 243 3.24 10.90 -12.22
N LEU A 244 4.35 11.61 -12.30
CA LEU A 244 4.40 12.89 -13.00
C LEU A 244 4.37 12.75 -14.53
N CYS A 245 4.85 11.64 -15.07
CA CYS A 245 4.93 11.41 -16.50
C CYS A 245 3.88 10.43 -17.04
N GLY A 246 3.06 9.84 -16.18
CA GLY A 246 2.01 8.89 -16.57
C GLY A 246 2.56 7.51 -16.92
N GLY A 247 3.62 7.07 -16.23
CA GLY A 247 4.10 5.71 -16.25
C GLY A 247 3.17 4.73 -15.53
N VAL A 248 3.41 3.44 -15.71
CA VAL A 248 2.51 2.38 -15.19
C VAL A 248 2.86 1.92 -13.78
N LEU A 249 3.97 2.39 -13.21
CA LEU A 249 4.44 2.01 -11.88
C LEU A 249 4.28 3.14 -10.86
N SER A 250 3.34 4.06 -11.08
CA SER A 250 3.02 5.13 -10.12
C SER A 250 2.51 4.57 -8.79
N ALA A 251 3.01 5.12 -7.69
CA ALA A 251 2.44 4.91 -6.35
C ALA A 251 1.32 5.90 -6.00
N GLY A 252 1.00 6.80 -6.92
CA GLY A 252 0.03 7.87 -6.73
C GLY A 252 0.64 9.17 -6.17
N PRO A 253 -0.17 10.25 -6.13
CA PRO A 253 0.28 11.56 -5.63
C PRO A 253 0.60 11.57 -4.14
N ASP A 254 0.17 10.54 -3.41
CA ASP A 254 0.34 10.42 -1.95
C ASP A 254 1.70 9.82 -1.56
N ARG A 255 2.58 9.53 -2.52
CA ARG A 255 3.95 9.02 -2.26
C ARG A 255 4.70 10.01 -1.36
N LEU A 256 5.32 9.53 -0.27
CA LEU A 256 5.95 10.24 0.85
C LEU A 256 4.98 10.79 1.93
N ASP A 257 3.68 10.64 1.78
CA ASP A 257 2.72 11.18 2.75
C ASP A 257 2.72 10.43 4.09
N ALA A 258 3.06 9.15 4.12
CA ALA A 258 3.21 8.41 5.38
C ALA A 258 4.33 9.00 6.27
N VAL A 259 5.44 9.45 5.66
CA VAL A 259 6.52 10.12 6.39
C VAL A 259 6.05 11.47 6.95
N ILE A 260 5.20 12.20 6.19
CA ILE A 260 4.59 13.45 6.66
C ILE A 260 3.70 13.19 7.88
N ARG A 261 2.86 12.15 7.82
CA ARG A 261 1.89 11.82 8.89
C ARG A 261 2.55 11.30 10.15
N THR A 262 3.59 10.47 10.01
CA THR A 262 4.18 9.73 11.14
C THR A 262 5.42 10.40 11.72
N GLY A 263 6.15 11.18 10.91
CA GLY A 263 7.39 11.80 11.32
C GLY A 263 8.53 10.83 11.60
N ILE A 264 8.48 9.60 11.07
CA ILE A 264 9.59 8.66 11.21
C ILE A 264 10.85 9.19 10.50
N PRO A 265 12.04 8.79 10.93
CA PRO A 265 13.28 9.10 10.22
C PRO A 265 13.23 8.61 8.77
N TYR A 266 13.57 9.50 7.85
CA TYR A 266 13.60 9.25 6.42
C TYR A 266 14.99 9.56 5.84
N ILE A 267 15.65 8.54 5.34
CA ILE A 267 16.89 8.63 4.62
C ILE A 267 16.59 8.31 3.15
N GLY A 268 16.62 9.32 2.29
CA GLY A 268 16.19 9.20 0.91
C GLY A 268 17.28 9.42 -0.12
N SER A 269 17.01 8.92 -1.32
CA SER A 269 17.75 9.25 -2.53
C SER A 269 16.79 9.34 -3.72
N VAL A 270 17.34 9.63 -4.89
CA VAL A 270 16.60 9.82 -6.14
C VAL A 270 16.84 8.67 -7.13
N GLY A 271 17.01 7.47 -6.60
CA GLY A 271 17.29 6.28 -7.40
C GLY A 271 16.22 6.01 -8.45
N ALA A 272 16.70 5.74 -9.68
CA ALA A 272 15.88 5.46 -10.87
C ALA A 272 14.88 6.57 -11.25
N CYS A 273 15.13 7.82 -10.86
CA CYS A 273 14.39 8.98 -11.35
C CYS A 273 14.80 9.39 -12.78
N ASP A 274 15.80 8.75 -13.33
CA ASP A 274 16.23 8.86 -14.73
C ASP A 274 15.26 8.16 -15.70
N MET A 275 14.24 7.44 -15.21
CA MET A 275 13.35 6.67 -16.05
C MET A 275 11.88 6.75 -15.66
N VAL A 276 11.03 6.52 -16.67
CA VAL A 276 9.59 6.30 -16.58
C VAL A 276 9.27 4.91 -17.13
N ASN A 277 8.41 4.16 -16.48
CA ASN A 277 8.14 2.77 -16.82
C ASN A 277 6.83 2.64 -17.61
N PHE A 278 6.88 1.90 -18.71
CA PHE A 278 5.72 1.53 -19.51
C PHE A 278 5.69 0.00 -19.73
N GLY A 279 4.57 -0.50 -20.20
CA GLY A 279 4.40 -1.89 -20.63
C GLY A 279 5.15 -2.19 -21.94
N SER A 280 4.58 -3.07 -22.77
CA SER A 280 5.14 -3.35 -24.09
C SER A 280 5.23 -2.06 -24.95
N PRO A 281 6.13 -2.01 -25.95
CA PRO A 281 6.40 -0.77 -26.71
C PRO A 281 5.16 -0.11 -27.32
N GLU A 282 4.19 -0.89 -27.74
CA GLU A 282 2.93 -0.41 -28.31
C GLU A 282 1.99 0.26 -27.28
N THR A 283 2.23 0.07 -25.98
CA THR A 283 1.45 0.71 -24.91
C THR A 283 1.98 2.09 -24.55
N VAL A 284 3.16 2.47 -25.03
CA VAL A 284 3.75 3.79 -24.78
C VAL A 284 2.87 4.87 -25.39
N PRO A 285 2.47 5.91 -24.62
CA PRO A 285 1.64 6.99 -25.14
C PRO A 285 2.27 7.69 -26.35
N LYS A 286 1.47 7.94 -27.39
CA LYS A 286 1.93 8.55 -28.68
C LYS A 286 2.67 9.88 -28.51
N LYS A 287 2.38 10.64 -27.45
CA LYS A 287 3.08 11.89 -27.13
C LYS A 287 4.58 11.70 -26.89
N TYR A 288 5.02 10.49 -26.60
CA TYR A 288 6.41 10.15 -26.29
C TYR A 288 7.17 9.47 -27.45
N LYS A 289 6.57 9.37 -28.65
CA LYS A 289 7.12 8.62 -29.81
C LYS A 289 8.58 8.93 -30.16
N ASP A 290 9.06 10.16 -29.89
CA ASP A 290 10.40 10.63 -30.27
C ASP A 290 11.37 10.67 -29.05
N ARG A 291 11.05 9.95 -27.97
CA ARG A 291 11.86 9.91 -26.75
C ARG A 291 12.91 8.80 -26.80
N LEU A 292 13.87 8.90 -25.90
CA LEU A 292 14.87 7.86 -25.70
C LEU A 292 14.27 6.71 -24.88
N PHE A 293 14.26 5.50 -25.47
CA PHE A 293 13.74 4.29 -24.84
C PHE A 293 14.84 3.25 -24.64
N TYR A 294 14.65 2.46 -23.59
CA TYR A 294 15.38 1.23 -23.34
C TYR A 294 14.37 0.07 -23.20
N HIS A 295 14.43 -0.90 -24.12
CA HIS A 295 13.57 -2.08 -24.07
C HIS A 295 14.18 -3.12 -23.13
N HIS A 296 13.69 -3.15 -21.89
CA HIS A 296 14.19 -4.06 -20.87
C HIS A 296 13.82 -5.51 -21.18
N ASN A 297 12.56 -5.73 -21.57
CA ASN A 297 12.03 -7.00 -22.07
C ASN A 297 10.78 -6.74 -22.94
N PRO A 298 10.15 -7.77 -23.53
CA PRO A 298 8.98 -7.56 -24.39
C PRO A 298 7.78 -6.86 -23.72
N GLN A 299 7.70 -6.87 -22.39
CA GLN A 299 6.58 -6.31 -21.60
C GLN A 299 6.98 -5.06 -20.83
N VAL A 300 8.24 -4.62 -20.90
CA VAL A 300 8.73 -3.48 -20.11
C VAL A 300 9.59 -2.56 -21.00
N THR A 301 9.11 -1.35 -21.17
CA THR A 301 9.79 -0.25 -21.88
C THR A 301 10.10 0.86 -20.89
N LEU A 302 11.37 1.24 -20.79
CA LEU A 302 11.83 2.35 -19.98
C LEU A 302 12.04 3.57 -20.87
N MET A 303 11.60 4.73 -20.44
CA MET A 303 11.78 6.01 -21.14
C MET A 303 12.64 6.94 -20.30
N ARG A 304 13.74 7.48 -20.85
CA ARG A 304 14.57 8.44 -20.14
C ARG A 304 13.79 9.73 -19.83
N THR A 305 13.84 10.17 -18.58
CA THR A 305 13.29 11.48 -18.17
C THR A 305 14.08 12.64 -18.77
N THR A 306 13.39 13.69 -19.19
CA THR A 306 14.02 14.93 -19.68
C THR A 306 14.46 15.82 -18.53
N LYS A 307 15.27 16.83 -18.85
CA LYS A 307 15.65 17.88 -17.90
C LYS A 307 14.46 18.55 -17.21
N GLN A 308 13.36 18.83 -17.95
CA GLN A 308 12.15 19.43 -17.38
C GLN A 308 11.41 18.46 -16.46
N GLU A 309 11.33 17.19 -16.83
CA GLU A 309 10.71 16.15 -15.97
C GLU A 309 11.56 15.93 -14.72
N CYS A 310 12.88 15.88 -14.83
CA CYS A 310 13.80 15.81 -13.71
C CYS A 310 13.64 17.00 -12.73
N MET A 311 13.50 18.23 -13.28
CA MET A 311 13.18 19.40 -12.43
C MET A 311 11.85 19.24 -11.68
N ALA A 312 10.80 18.77 -12.37
CA ALA A 312 9.49 18.55 -11.75
C ALA A 312 9.54 17.48 -10.64
N ILE A 313 10.30 16.39 -10.87
CA ILE A 313 10.52 15.34 -9.86
C ILE A 313 11.23 15.91 -8.63
N GLY A 314 12.31 16.67 -8.83
CA GLY A 314 13.03 17.30 -7.72
C GLY A 314 12.17 18.26 -6.92
N GLN A 315 11.33 19.07 -7.59
CA GLN A 315 10.38 19.97 -6.95
C GLN A 315 9.32 19.21 -6.15
N PHE A 316 8.74 18.15 -6.71
CA PHE A 316 7.76 17.31 -6.04
C PHE A 316 8.32 16.72 -4.74
N ILE A 317 9.52 16.11 -4.80
CA ILE A 317 10.18 15.53 -3.63
C ILE A 317 10.44 16.61 -2.58
N GLY A 318 11.00 17.75 -2.97
CA GLY A 318 11.28 18.87 -2.06
C GLY A 318 10.02 19.42 -1.38
N ASP A 319 8.90 19.55 -2.13
CA ASP A 319 7.61 20.01 -1.58
C ASP A 319 7.01 19.05 -0.56
N LYS A 320 7.06 17.75 -0.82
CA LYS A 320 6.60 16.71 0.12
C LYS A 320 7.45 16.71 1.39
N LEU A 321 8.77 16.66 1.23
CA LEU A 321 9.68 16.60 2.38
C LEU A 321 9.68 17.88 3.24
N ASN A 322 9.32 19.03 2.67
CA ASN A 322 9.12 20.26 3.45
C ASN A 322 7.98 20.18 4.46
N GLN A 323 7.03 19.28 4.28
CA GLN A 323 5.89 19.07 5.17
C GLN A 323 6.22 18.09 6.31
N CYS A 324 7.32 17.33 6.20
CA CYS A 324 7.74 16.39 7.23
C CYS A 324 8.30 17.13 8.47
N TYR A 325 7.96 16.63 9.65
CA TYR A 325 8.45 17.16 10.92
C TYR A 325 9.55 16.30 11.56
N GLY A 326 9.69 15.06 11.14
CA GLY A 326 10.75 14.14 11.59
C GLY A 326 12.09 14.38 10.91
N PRO A 327 13.12 13.61 11.26
CA PRO A 327 14.43 13.70 10.64
C PRO A 327 14.43 13.30 9.16
N ILE A 328 14.97 14.16 8.30
CA ILE A 328 15.08 13.94 6.85
C ILE A 328 16.54 14.12 6.42
N HIS A 329 17.06 13.10 5.74
CA HIS A 329 18.37 13.17 5.10
C HIS A 329 18.27 12.69 3.65
N ILE A 330 18.60 13.55 2.71
CA ILE A 330 18.64 13.22 1.27
C ILE A 330 20.09 13.16 0.83
N LEU A 331 20.48 12.03 0.23
CA LEU A 331 21.78 11.83 -0.38
C LEU A 331 21.63 11.74 -1.90
N LEU A 332 22.33 12.62 -2.64
CA LEU A 332 22.27 12.75 -4.08
C LEU A 332 23.55 12.15 -4.72
N PRO A 333 23.44 11.05 -5.50
CA PRO A 333 24.57 10.39 -6.13
C PRO A 333 24.94 11.11 -7.43
N THR A 334 26.01 11.95 -7.43
CA THR A 334 26.34 12.82 -8.58
C THR A 334 27.01 12.11 -9.75
N LYS A 335 27.19 10.78 -9.70
CA LYS A 335 27.76 9.98 -10.78
C LYS A 335 26.78 8.98 -11.39
N GLY A 336 25.47 9.21 -11.22
CA GLY A 336 24.40 8.44 -11.80
C GLY A 336 23.44 7.85 -10.77
N VAL A 337 22.16 7.85 -11.13
CA VAL A 337 21.04 7.50 -10.25
C VAL A 337 20.51 6.09 -10.51
N SER A 338 21.01 5.38 -11.52
CA SER A 338 20.62 4.00 -11.85
C SER A 338 21.70 3.26 -12.62
N MET A 339 21.56 1.93 -12.76
CA MET A 339 22.47 1.13 -13.61
C MET A 339 22.46 1.56 -15.11
N LEU A 340 21.42 2.25 -15.55
CA LEU A 340 21.33 2.76 -16.94
C LEU A 340 21.90 4.17 -17.07
N ASP A 341 22.14 4.85 -15.96
CA ASP A 341 22.63 6.21 -15.87
C ASP A 341 24.07 6.21 -15.31
N ASP A 342 24.97 5.66 -16.08
CA ASP A 342 26.42 5.66 -15.85
C ASP A 342 27.14 5.98 -17.17
N VAL A 343 28.39 6.39 -17.10
CA VAL A 343 29.21 6.73 -18.28
C VAL A 343 29.16 5.61 -19.32
N GLY A 344 28.68 5.95 -20.51
CA GLY A 344 28.54 5.01 -21.63
C GLY A 344 27.30 4.11 -21.55
N ARG A 345 26.40 4.32 -20.62
CA ARG A 345 25.11 3.64 -20.54
C ARG A 345 24.02 4.39 -21.28
N ALA A 346 22.89 3.70 -21.52
CA ALA A 346 21.80 4.16 -22.37
C ALA A 346 21.12 5.46 -21.91
N PHE A 347 21.05 5.69 -20.60
CA PHE A 347 20.36 6.84 -20.01
C PHE A 347 21.30 7.89 -19.41
N TYR A 348 22.60 7.76 -19.65
CA TYR A 348 23.58 8.72 -19.16
C TYR A 348 23.28 10.14 -19.66
N ASP A 349 22.85 11.02 -18.76
CA ASP A 349 22.54 12.43 -19.03
C ASP A 349 22.79 13.29 -17.78
N PRO A 350 24.05 13.71 -17.55
CA PRO A 350 24.41 14.48 -16.37
C PRO A 350 23.77 15.86 -16.29
N GLU A 351 23.28 16.42 -17.41
CA GLU A 351 22.54 17.68 -17.39
C GLU A 351 21.12 17.50 -16.84
N ALA A 352 20.48 16.39 -17.17
CA ALA A 352 19.17 16.06 -16.61
C ALA A 352 19.25 15.71 -15.12
N ASP A 353 20.31 15.00 -14.71
CA ASP A 353 20.54 14.69 -13.30
C ASP A 353 20.87 15.95 -12.48
N GLU A 354 21.69 16.84 -13.03
CA GLU A 354 21.97 18.13 -12.39
C GLU A 354 20.68 18.97 -12.22
N ALA A 355 19.76 18.90 -13.18
CA ALA A 355 18.48 19.59 -13.09
C ALA A 355 17.59 19.01 -11.97
N LEU A 356 17.61 17.67 -11.78
CA LEU A 356 16.93 17.00 -10.68
C LEU A 356 17.49 17.44 -9.33
N PHE A 357 18.80 17.37 -9.17
CA PHE A 357 19.47 17.73 -7.90
C PHE A 357 19.29 19.19 -7.56
N SER A 358 19.56 20.09 -8.50
CA SER A 358 19.42 21.53 -8.28
C SER A 358 17.99 21.95 -7.99
N ALA A 359 16.97 21.32 -8.62
CA ALA A 359 15.57 21.60 -8.37
C ALA A 359 15.15 21.13 -6.96
N LEU A 360 15.62 19.95 -6.54
CA LEU A 360 15.36 19.43 -5.19
C LEU A 360 15.99 20.32 -4.12
N GLU A 361 17.28 20.64 -4.26
CA GLU A 361 18.02 21.51 -3.32
C GLU A 361 17.40 22.92 -3.22
N ALA A 362 17.04 23.50 -4.37
CA ALA A 362 16.41 24.83 -4.38
C ALA A 362 15.03 24.83 -3.70
N ARG A 363 14.33 23.70 -3.72
CA ARG A 363 12.99 23.56 -3.17
C ARG A 363 12.99 23.15 -1.68
N LEU A 364 13.91 22.29 -1.29
CA LEU A 364 14.03 21.76 0.06
C LEU A 364 14.54 22.86 1.01
N LYS A 365 13.75 23.13 2.06
CA LYS A 365 14.15 24.08 3.12
C LYS A 365 14.97 23.32 4.16
N GLU A 366 16.27 23.50 4.15
CA GLU A 366 17.16 22.89 5.16
C GLU A 366 16.86 23.44 6.56
N THR A 367 16.93 22.54 7.53
CA THR A 367 16.78 22.80 8.96
C THR A 367 17.75 21.88 9.74
N ASP A 368 17.77 21.99 11.06
CA ASP A 368 18.58 21.06 11.88
C ASP A 368 18.19 19.59 11.65
N ASN A 369 16.91 19.32 11.37
CA ASN A 369 16.36 17.99 11.14
C ASN A 369 16.16 17.63 9.66
N ARG A 370 16.48 18.53 8.71
CA ARG A 370 16.28 18.28 7.27
C ARG A 370 17.50 18.72 6.51
N LYS A 371 18.18 17.76 5.88
CA LYS A 371 19.45 17.98 5.18
C LYS A 371 19.45 17.33 3.82
N CYS A 372 20.18 17.95 2.88
CA CYS A 372 20.46 17.41 1.56
C CYS A 372 21.96 17.49 1.30
N GLU A 373 22.57 16.39 0.84
CA GLU A 373 24.01 16.30 0.59
C GLU A 373 24.28 15.65 -0.77
N ARG A 374 25.14 16.27 -1.58
CA ARG A 374 25.67 15.68 -2.80
C ARG A 374 26.90 14.83 -2.52
N LEU A 375 26.90 13.61 -3.03
CA LEU A 375 28.02 12.70 -2.88
C LEU A 375 28.63 12.36 -4.26
N PRO A 376 29.97 12.41 -4.41
CA PRO A 376 30.63 12.16 -5.69
C PRO A 376 30.74 10.66 -6.03
N PHE A 377 29.63 9.95 -5.87
CA PHE A 377 29.50 8.52 -6.06
C PHE A 377 28.34 8.20 -6.99
N HIS A 378 28.39 7.04 -7.63
CA HIS A 378 27.26 6.43 -8.32
C HIS A 378 26.34 5.75 -7.28
N ILE A 379 25.01 5.73 -7.51
CA ILE A 379 24.06 5.17 -6.54
C ILE A 379 24.38 3.73 -6.13
N ASN A 380 24.90 2.93 -7.04
CA ASN A 380 25.27 1.53 -6.80
C ASN A 380 26.72 1.33 -6.33
N SER A 381 27.47 2.40 -6.05
CA SER A 381 28.80 2.23 -5.49
C SER A 381 28.76 1.85 -4.00
N PRO A 382 29.75 1.08 -3.50
CA PRO A 382 29.85 0.73 -2.08
C PRO A 382 29.86 1.96 -1.17
N GLU A 383 30.55 3.02 -1.59
CA GLU A 383 30.70 4.25 -0.80
C GLU A 383 29.36 4.97 -0.62
N PHE A 384 28.45 4.87 -1.60
CA PHE A 384 27.12 5.47 -1.51
C PHE A 384 26.23 4.68 -0.54
N SER A 385 26.22 3.35 -0.60
CA SER A 385 25.50 2.50 0.35
C SER A 385 26.03 2.68 1.78
N GLU A 386 27.35 2.78 1.97
CA GLU A 386 27.97 3.09 3.29
C GLU A 386 27.53 4.46 3.82
N ALA A 387 27.41 5.47 2.95
CA ALA A 387 26.92 6.79 3.34
C ALA A 387 25.46 6.74 3.81
N LEU A 388 24.58 6.03 3.10
CA LEU A 388 23.19 5.83 3.53
C LEU A 388 23.11 5.14 4.90
N ILE A 389 23.88 4.07 5.09
CA ILE A 389 23.95 3.35 6.38
C ILE A 389 24.45 4.28 7.50
N ARG A 390 25.53 5.03 7.27
CA ARG A 390 26.10 5.97 8.24
C ARG A 390 25.09 6.99 8.71
N VAL A 391 24.29 7.56 7.79
CA VAL A 391 23.27 8.55 8.10
C VAL A 391 22.07 7.91 8.80
N ALA A 392 21.71 6.66 8.47
CA ALA A 392 20.62 5.94 9.11
C ALA A 392 20.95 5.49 10.54
N ARG A 393 22.22 5.17 10.85
CA ARG A 393 22.67 4.59 12.13
C ARG A 393 22.12 5.25 13.39
N PRO A 394 22.05 6.59 13.53
CA PRO A 394 21.50 7.23 14.72
C PRO A 394 20.03 6.92 15.00
N TYR A 395 19.29 6.41 14.02
CA TYR A 395 17.85 6.13 14.08
C TYR A 395 17.51 4.62 14.14
N LEU A 396 18.55 3.76 14.17
CA LEU A 396 18.40 2.31 14.23
C LEU A 396 18.54 1.85 15.69
N HIS A 397 17.42 1.63 16.37
CA HIS A 397 17.40 1.26 17.81
C HIS A 397 16.75 -0.09 18.01
#